data_bf0d6a748a50415ca3e198bd154f1ffe
#
_entry.id   bf0d6a748a50415ca3e198bd154f1ffe
#
_cell.length_a   1.000
_cell.length_b   1.000
_cell.length_c   1.000
_cell.angle_alpha   90.00
_cell.angle_beta   90.00
_cell.angle_gamma   90.00
#
_symmetry.space_group_name_H-M   'P 1'
#
loop_
_entity.id
_entity.type
_entity.pdbx_description
1 polymer ?
#
loop_
_entity_poly.entity_id
_entity_poly.type
_entity_poly.pdbx_seq_one_letter_code
_entity_poly.pdbx_strand_id
1 'polypeptide(L)'
;RLIGDSAKMASKMGAQVTILYRRTRAEMPALEREIDEAIEEDINLEYLAAPIEILRDDEGAVRAMVVQRMELGEPDASGRRRPVPIEGDTYELPIQTVITAVSQKPDLAAMHSEELGDGWLNGDEWGFTGVDGVWTGGDNINLGIATTSIGQARKAAEAIHAKLQGTDLRGDTNGEMIRAE
;
A
#
# COMPACT_ATOMS: atom_id res chain seq x y z
N ARG A 1 -1.97 -3.56 5.00
CA ARG A 1 -3.33 -4.13 4.96
C ARG A 1 -3.40 -5.41 4.14
N LEU A 2 -2.96 -5.40 2.88
CA LEU A 2 -2.93 -6.59 2.01
C LEU A 2 -2.10 -7.76 2.56
N ILE A 3 -1.03 -7.47 3.32
CA ILE A 3 -0.16 -8.50 3.92
C ILE A 3 -0.95 -9.33 4.93
N GLY A 4 -1.70 -8.68 5.83
CA GLY A 4 -2.46 -9.36 6.88
C GLY A 4 -3.50 -10.31 6.30
N ASP A 5 -4.29 -9.87 5.33
CA ASP A 5 -5.37 -10.68 4.75
C ASP A 5 -4.84 -11.90 3.99
N SER A 6 -3.77 -11.72 3.18
CA SER A 6 -3.15 -12.84 2.45
C SER A 6 -2.48 -13.84 3.38
N ALA A 7 -1.80 -13.36 4.42
CA ALA A 7 -1.15 -14.20 5.41
C ALA A 7 -2.18 -15.01 6.22
N LYS A 8 -3.24 -14.38 6.69
CA LYS A 8 -4.35 -15.05 7.41
C LYS A 8 -5.04 -16.09 6.54
N MET A 9 -5.27 -15.81 5.26
CA MET A 9 -5.87 -16.78 4.35
C MET A 9 -4.95 -17.99 4.16
N ALA A 10 -3.66 -17.80 3.96
CA ALA A 10 -2.70 -18.89 3.80
C ALA A 10 -2.60 -19.74 5.08
N SER A 11 -2.58 -19.12 6.26
CA SER A 11 -2.61 -19.83 7.55
C SER A 11 -3.87 -20.67 7.71
N LYS A 12 -5.04 -20.14 7.39
CA LYS A 12 -6.32 -20.89 7.41
C LYS A 12 -6.36 -22.05 6.42
N MET A 13 -5.56 -22.01 5.38
CA MET A 13 -5.37 -23.12 4.45
C MET A 13 -4.33 -24.15 4.92
N GLY A 14 -3.78 -23.99 6.13
CA GLY A 14 -2.82 -24.90 6.75
C GLY A 14 -1.36 -24.64 6.41
N ALA A 15 -1.03 -23.50 5.80
CA ALA A 15 0.36 -23.12 5.55
C ALA A 15 1.01 -22.55 6.82
N GLN A 16 2.29 -22.85 7.03
CA GLN A 16 3.12 -22.11 7.98
C GLN A 16 3.51 -20.77 7.34
N VAL A 17 3.10 -19.65 7.92
CA VAL A 17 3.26 -18.33 7.35
C VAL A 17 4.24 -17.50 8.16
N THR A 18 5.19 -16.88 7.47
CA THR A 18 6.09 -15.88 8.04
C THR A 18 5.97 -14.57 7.26
N ILE A 19 5.71 -13.47 7.98
CA ILE A 19 5.77 -12.12 7.43
C ILE A 19 7.16 -11.55 7.72
N LEU A 20 7.93 -11.25 6.67
CA LEU A 20 9.20 -10.54 6.79
C LEU A 20 8.96 -9.03 6.75
N TYR A 21 9.50 -8.32 7.73
CA TYR A 21 9.43 -6.88 7.78
C TYR A 21 10.78 -6.24 8.08
N ARG A 22 11.21 -5.32 7.22
CA ARG A 22 12.56 -4.71 7.26
C ARG A 22 12.80 -3.70 8.38
N ARG A 23 11.78 -3.38 9.19
CA ARG A 23 11.87 -2.51 10.38
C ARG A 23 11.32 -3.26 11.60
N THR A 24 11.07 -2.56 12.70
CA THR A 24 10.43 -3.16 13.88
C THR A 24 8.92 -2.93 13.88
N ARG A 25 8.24 -3.54 14.85
CA ARG A 25 6.79 -3.37 15.04
C ARG A 25 6.40 -1.88 15.14
N ALA A 26 7.23 -1.06 15.80
CA ALA A 26 6.94 0.35 16.02
C ALA A 26 6.84 1.17 14.72
N GLU A 27 7.58 0.78 13.68
CA GLU A 27 7.55 1.44 12.37
C GLU A 27 6.56 0.79 11.40
N MET A 28 5.86 -0.28 11.81
CA MET A 28 4.94 -1.01 10.95
C MET A 28 3.69 -0.18 10.65
N PRO A 29 3.35 0.10 9.38
CA PRO A 29 2.16 0.88 9.02
C PRO A 29 0.89 0.01 9.04
N ALA A 30 0.71 -0.77 10.11
CA ALA A 30 -0.44 -1.63 10.36
C ALA A 30 -1.10 -1.21 11.68
N LEU A 31 -2.38 -1.51 11.84
CA LEU A 31 -3.05 -1.31 13.12
C LEU A 31 -2.52 -2.36 14.13
N GLU A 32 -2.28 -1.93 15.36
CA GLU A 32 -1.82 -2.82 16.44
C GLU A 32 -2.70 -4.08 16.55
N ARG A 33 -4.01 -3.92 16.46
CA ARG A 33 -4.96 -5.02 16.48
C ARG A 33 -4.73 -6.02 15.31
N GLU A 34 -4.39 -5.54 14.12
CA GLU A 34 -4.13 -6.43 12.96
C GLU A 34 -2.85 -7.25 13.17
N ILE A 35 -1.86 -6.67 13.86
CA ILE A 35 -0.62 -7.34 14.23
C ILE A 35 -0.90 -8.42 15.30
N ASP A 36 -1.66 -8.07 16.33
CA ASP A 36 -2.03 -9.00 17.40
C ASP A 36 -2.86 -10.17 16.87
N GLU A 37 -3.85 -9.90 16.02
CA GLU A 37 -4.64 -10.93 15.34
C GLU A 37 -3.78 -11.86 14.47
N ALA A 38 -2.74 -11.34 13.81
CA ALA A 38 -1.82 -12.19 13.04
C ALA A 38 -1.03 -13.14 13.94
N ILE A 39 -0.57 -12.65 15.10
CA ILE A 39 0.14 -13.47 16.09
C ILE A 39 -0.80 -14.53 16.70
N GLU A 40 -2.05 -14.17 17.01
CA GLU A 40 -3.07 -15.10 17.52
C GLU A 40 -3.43 -16.21 16.52
N GLU A 41 -3.27 -15.94 15.22
CA GLU A 41 -3.45 -16.92 14.14
C GLU A 41 -2.16 -17.68 13.79
N ASP A 42 -1.17 -17.75 14.69
CA ASP A 42 0.12 -18.45 14.55
C ASP A 42 0.94 -17.99 13.34
N ILE A 43 0.76 -16.75 12.88
CA ILE A 43 1.59 -16.15 11.84
C ILE A 43 2.88 -15.62 12.47
N ASN A 44 4.02 -16.13 12.01
CA ASN A 44 5.32 -15.65 12.45
C ASN A 44 5.61 -14.25 11.88
N LEU A 45 6.05 -13.32 12.73
CA LEU A 45 6.50 -11.98 12.35
C LEU A 45 7.99 -11.87 12.56
N GLU A 46 8.73 -11.80 11.49
CA GLU A 46 10.18 -11.63 11.53
C GLU A 46 10.55 -10.20 11.17
N TYR A 47 10.99 -9.47 12.19
CA TYR A 47 11.38 -8.07 12.08
C TYR A 47 12.85 -7.92 11.72
N LEU A 48 13.22 -6.73 11.23
CA LEU A 48 14.58 -6.39 10.82
C LEU A 48 15.13 -7.41 9.82
N ALA A 49 14.28 -7.86 8.91
CA ALA A 49 14.57 -8.87 7.91
C ALA A 49 14.09 -8.41 6.54
N ALA A 50 14.96 -8.45 5.54
CA ALA A 50 14.68 -8.08 4.17
C ALA A 50 15.04 -9.19 3.19
N PRO A 51 14.14 -9.60 2.29
CA PRO A 51 14.46 -10.59 1.26
C PRO A 51 15.43 -9.99 0.24
N ILE A 52 16.46 -10.74 -0.14
CA ILE A 52 17.44 -10.32 -1.16
C ILE A 52 17.52 -11.28 -2.35
N GLU A 53 17.23 -12.57 -2.14
CA GLU A 53 17.29 -13.56 -3.22
C GLU A 53 16.31 -14.71 -2.97
N ILE A 54 15.74 -15.25 -4.05
CA ILE A 54 14.91 -16.46 -4.02
C ILE A 54 15.72 -17.61 -4.61
N LEU A 55 15.99 -18.62 -3.79
CA LEU A 55 16.70 -19.82 -4.22
C LEU A 55 15.70 -20.86 -4.76
N ARG A 56 16.08 -21.47 -5.87
CA ARG A 56 15.27 -22.51 -6.52
C ARG A 56 16.03 -23.83 -6.52
N ASP A 57 15.29 -24.92 -6.61
CA ASP A 57 15.85 -26.24 -6.85
C ASP A 57 16.12 -26.50 -8.35
N ASP A 58 16.60 -27.68 -8.67
CA ASP A 58 16.93 -28.08 -10.04
C ASP A 58 15.70 -28.17 -10.96
N GLU A 59 14.49 -28.28 -10.38
CA GLU A 59 13.21 -28.28 -11.09
C GLU A 59 12.62 -26.87 -11.26
N GLY A 60 13.29 -25.85 -10.68
CA GLY A 60 12.88 -24.46 -10.75
C GLY A 60 11.86 -24.06 -9.67
N ALA A 61 11.49 -24.95 -8.75
CA ALA A 61 10.61 -24.64 -7.63
C ALA A 61 11.36 -23.83 -6.56
N VAL A 62 10.62 -22.98 -5.83
CA VAL A 62 11.19 -22.22 -4.73
C VAL A 62 11.54 -23.15 -3.58
N ARG A 63 12.80 -23.14 -3.11
CA ARG A 63 13.26 -23.94 -1.98
C ARG A 63 13.61 -23.12 -0.74
N ALA A 64 14.10 -21.90 -0.93
CA ALA A 64 14.51 -21.02 0.16
C ALA A 64 14.55 -19.56 -0.31
N MET A 65 14.63 -18.66 0.65
CA MET A 65 14.88 -17.24 0.47
C MET A 65 16.14 -16.85 1.24
N VAL A 66 17.04 -16.10 0.62
CA VAL A 66 18.13 -15.45 1.35
C VAL A 66 17.60 -14.15 1.94
N VAL A 67 17.78 -14.01 3.23
CA VAL A 67 17.28 -12.89 4.01
C VAL A 67 18.47 -12.12 4.59
N GLN A 68 18.46 -10.81 4.41
CA GLN A 68 19.41 -9.87 5.00
C GLN A 68 18.89 -9.39 6.34
N ARG A 69 19.70 -9.48 7.41
CA ARG A 69 19.41 -8.82 8.68
C ARG A 69 19.61 -7.33 8.58
N MET A 70 18.72 -6.61 9.22
CA MET A 70 18.68 -5.16 9.19
C MET A 70 18.88 -4.58 10.59
N GLU A 71 19.30 -3.34 10.63
CA GLU A 71 19.25 -2.49 11.83
C GLU A 71 18.50 -1.19 11.53
N LEU A 72 18.15 -0.43 12.56
CA LEU A 72 17.49 0.85 12.41
C LEU A 72 18.51 2.00 12.49
N GLY A 73 18.67 2.72 11.39
CA GLY A 73 19.44 3.96 11.29
C GLY A 73 18.61 5.20 11.66
N GLU A 74 19.03 6.35 11.16
CA GLU A 74 18.38 7.64 11.36
C GLU A 74 16.98 7.68 10.70
N PRO A 75 16.06 8.53 11.19
CA PRO A 75 14.75 8.71 10.58
C PRO A 75 14.82 9.15 9.11
N ASP A 76 13.92 8.62 8.30
CA ASP A 76 13.71 9.06 6.92
C ASP A 76 12.75 10.27 6.84
N ALA A 77 12.47 10.76 5.63
CA ALA A 77 11.56 11.90 5.41
C ALA A 77 10.12 11.68 5.94
N SER A 78 9.73 10.43 6.20
CA SER A 78 8.43 10.09 6.82
C SER A 78 8.48 10.07 8.35
N GLY A 79 9.63 10.36 8.96
CA GLY A 79 9.87 10.30 10.40
C GLY A 79 10.09 8.88 10.95
N ARG A 80 10.05 7.83 10.09
CA ARG A 80 10.32 6.45 10.50
C ARG A 80 11.81 6.14 10.36
N ARG A 81 12.36 5.37 11.30
CA ARG A 81 13.77 4.97 11.24
C ARG A 81 14.06 4.16 9.97
N ARG A 82 15.16 4.52 9.30
CA ARG A 82 15.57 3.88 8.04
C ARG A 82 16.11 2.47 8.33
N PRO A 83 15.67 1.43 7.59
CA PRO A 83 16.29 0.11 7.68
C PRO A 83 17.65 0.14 6.97
N VAL A 84 18.69 -0.29 7.67
CA VAL A 84 20.07 -0.37 7.19
C VAL A 84 20.50 -1.84 7.19
N PRO A 85 21.05 -2.39 6.11
CA PRO A 85 21.53 -3.77 6.10
C PRO A 85 22.78 -3.90 6.99
N ILE A 86 22.83 -4.97 7.79
CA ILE A 86 24.04 -5.36 8.52
C ILE A 86 24.92 -6.13 7.54
N GLU A 87 26.05 -5.56 7.16
CA GLU A 87 26.93 -6.12 6.12
C GLU A 87 27.37 -7.55 6.47
N GLY A 88 27.16 -8.48 5.53
CA GLY A 88 27.53 -9.89 5.69
C GLY A 88 26.59 -10.71 6.58
N ASP A 89 25.61 -10.13 7.24
CA ASP A 89 24.66 -10.87 8.10
C ASP A 89 23.43 -11.31 7.29
N THR A 90 23.57 -12.45 6.62
CA THR A 90 22.49 -13.09 5.82
C THR A 90 22.25 -14.52 6.30
N TYR A 91 21.03 -15.02 6.05
CA TYR A 91 20.68 -16.43 6.34
C TYR A 91 19.69 -16.95 5.30
N GLU A 92 19.62 -18.26 5.15
CA GLU A 92 18.63 -18.93 4.32
C GLU A 92 17.38 -19.25 5.17
N LEU A 93 16.22 -18.85 4.68
CA LEU A 93 14.91 -19.20 5.22
C LEU A 93 14.27 -20.23 4.28
N PRO A 94 14.10 -21.49 4.69
CA PRO A 94 13.42 -22.50 3.86
C PRO A 94 11.97 -22.13 3.64
N ILE A 95 11.53 -22.04 2.37
CA ILE A 95 10.17 -21.70 1.98
C ILE A 95 9.80 -22.39 0.68
N GLN A 96 8.49 -22.51 0.38
CA GLN A 96 7.97 -23.04 -0.87
C GLN A 96 7.23 -21.99 -1.69
N THR A 97 6.74 -20.93 -1.06
CA THR A 97 5.94 -19.88 -1.71
C THR A 97 6.31 -18.51 -1.18
N VAL A 98 6.33 -17.53 -2.07
CA VAL A 98 6.54 -16.12 -1.73
C VAL A 98 5.36 -15.31 -2.23
N ILE A 99 4.77 -14.53 -1.33
CA ILE A 99 3.75 -13.53 -1.65
C ILE A 99 4.38 -12.15 -1.48
N THR A 100 4.53 -11.41 -2.57
CA THR A 100 5.06 -10.04 -2.52
C THR A 100 3.96 -9.06 -2.14
N ALA A 101 4.17 -8.35 -1.03
CA ALA A 101 3.23 -7.34 -0.52
C ALA A 101 3.96 -6.02 -0.23
N VAL A 102 4.80 -5.59 -1.18
CA VAL A 102 5.74 -4.46 -1.05
C VAL A 102 5.19 -3.12 -1.54
N SER A 103 3.93 -3.02 -1.80
CA SER A 103 3.20 -1.88 -2.35
C SER A 103 2.75 -2.10 -3.80
N GLN A 104 1.94 -1.18 -4.29
CA GLN A 104 1.46 -1.17 -5.67
C GLN A 104 1.80 0.19 -6.28
N LYS A 105 1.87 0.24 -7.61
CA LYS A 105 1.95 1.46 -8.38
C LYS A 105 0.73 1.53 -9.29
N PRO A 106 0.16 2.71 -9.54
CA PRO A 106 -0.88 2.86 -10.56
C PRO A 106 -0.27 2.55 -11.94
N ASP A 107 -1.02 1.80 -12.74
CA ASP A 107 -0.71 1.61 -14.17
C ASP A 107 -1.59 2.55 -14.99
N LEU A 108 -1.00 3.62 -15.49
CA LEU A 108 -1.66 4.63 -16.29
C LEU A 108 -1.44 4.46 -17.79
N ALA A 109 -0.80 3.37 -18.23
CA ALA A 109 -0.45 3.16 -19.65
C ALA A 109 -1.67 3.23 -20.58
N ALA A 110 -2.85 2.83 -20.12
CA ALA A 110 -4.08 2.91 -20.90
C ALA A 110 -4.66 4.33 -21.04
N MET A 111 -4.21 5.29 -20.24
CA MET A 111 -4.70 6.68 -20.29
C MET A 111 -3.98 7.53 -21.33
N HIS A 112 -2.84 7.08 -21.86
CA HIS A 112 -2.06 7.69 -22.95
C HIS A 112 -1.87 9.21 -22.85
N SER A 113 -1.74 9.76 -21.65
CA SER A 113 -1.58 11.21 -21.46
C SER A 113 -0.23 11.50 -20.83
N GLU A 114 0.66 12.14 -21.60
CA GLU A 114 1.94 12.66 -21.09
C GLU A 114 1.74 13.71 -19.98
N GLU A 115 0.59 14.40 -19.99
CA GLU A 115 0.25 15.44 -19.01
C GLU A 115 -0.07 14.86 -17.62
N LEU A 116 -0.49 13.59 -17.53
CA LEU A 116 -0.78 12.92 -16.27
C LEU A 116 0.47 12.28 -15.62
N GLY A 117 1.56 12.16 -16.38
CA GLY A 117 2.78 11.49 -15.91
C GLY A 117 2.68 9.97 -15.86
N ASP A 118 3.68 9.34 -15.26
CA ASP A 118 3.85 7.87 -15.19
C ASP A 118 3.79 7.31 -13.76
N GLY A 119 3.28 8.09 -12.82
CA GLY A 119 3.27 7.76 -11.40
C GLY A 119 1.90 7.95 -10.73
N TRP A 120 1.95 8.32 -9.47
CA TRP A 120 0.77 8.70 -8.72
C TRP A 120 0.16 9.97 -9.31
N LEU A 121 -1.16 9.97 -9.52
CA LEU A 121 -1.84 11.15 -10.01
C LEU A 121 -1.88 12.24 -8.94
N ASN A 122 -1.64 13.47 -9.34
CA ASN A 122 -1.88 14.63 -8.50
C ASN A 122 -3.27 15.20 -8.79
N GLY A 123 -4.00 15.54 -7.75
CA GLY A 123 -5.27 16.23 -7.83
C GLY A 123 -5.36 17.31 -6.76
N ASP A 124 -6.14 18.35 -7.02
CA ASP A 124 -6.51 19.33 -6.00
C ASP A 124 -7.44 18.70 -4.94
N GLU A 125 -7.96 19.51 -4.03
CA GLU A 125 -8.87 19.03 -2.98
C GLU A 125 -10.19 18.45 -3.51
N TRP A 126 -10.54 18.73 -4.76
CA TRP A 126 -11.72 18.25 -5.49
C TRP A 126 -11.40 17.16 -6.51
N GLY A 127 -10.14 16.73 -6.56
CA GLY A 127 -9.67 15.68 -7.43
C GLY A 127 -9.38 16.14 -8.88
N PHE A 128 -9.41 17.41 -9.20
CA PHE A 128 -9.05 17.87 -10.53
C PHE A 128 -7.54 17.76 -10.77
N THR A 129 -7.15 17.12 -11.86
CA THR A 129 -5.73 16.82 -12.17
C THR A 129 -4.97 17.97 -12.84
N GLY A 130 -5.66 19.05 -13.22
CA GLY A 130 -5.12 20.09 -14.10
C GLY A 130 -5.37 19.82 -15.58
N VAL A 131 -5.69 18.58 -15.96
CA VAL A 131 -6.03 18.19 -17.34
C VAL A 131 -7.54 18.28 -17.55
N ASP A 132 -7.98 18.98 -18.58
CA ASP A 132 -9.41 19.18 -18.82
C ASP A 132 -10.16 17.85 -19.01
N GLY A 133 -11.27 17.70 -18.30
CA GLY A 133 -12.08 16.48 -18.34
C GLY A 133 -11.54 15.34 -17.46
N VAL A 134 -10.43 15.51 -16.71
CA VAL A 134 -9.82 14.45 -15.92
C VAL A 134 -9.83 14.78 -14.43
N TRP A 135 -10.43 13.92 -13.65
CA TRP A 135 -10.43 13.92 -12.19
C TRP A 135 -9.86 12.61 -11.65
N THR A 136 -9.33 12.66 -10.44
CA THR A 136 -8.73 11.51 -9.77
C THR A 136 -9.16 11.43 -8.31
N GLY A 137 -9.05 10.23 -7.73
CA GLY A 137 -9.32 9.97 -6.31
C GLY A 137 -8.95 8.55 -5.93
N GLY A 138 -8.91 8.27 -4.63
CA GLY A 138 -8.59 6.96 -4.09
C GLY A 138 -7.13 6.57 -4.29
N ASP A 139 -6.93 5.29 -4.53
CA ASP A 139 -5.60 4.67 -4.61
C ASP A 139 -4.75 5.15 -5.81
N ASN A 140 -5.32 5.89 -6.75
CA ASN A 140 -4.56 6.54 -7.82
C ASN A 140 -3.76 7.76 -7.34
N ILE A 141 -4.19 8.39 -6.24
CA ILE A 141 -3.47 9.50 -5.60
C ILE A 141 -2.51 8.98 -4.56
N ASN A 142 -3.01 8.11 -3.67
CA ASN A 142 -2.25 7.54 -2.56
C ASN A 142 -3.00 6.33 -2.00
N LEU A 143 -2.26 5.26 -1.70
CA LEU A 143 -2.85 4.09 -1.05
C LEU A 143 -3.40 4.46 0.32
N GLY A 144 -4.68 4.14 0.54
CA GLY A 144 -5.37 4.52 1.76
C GLY A 144 -6.48 3.55 2.17
N ILE A 145 -7.31 4.01 3.09
CA ILE A 145 -8.50 3.27 3.54
C ILE A 145 -9.70 3.59 2.65
N ALA A 146 -10.63 2.66 2.53
CA ALA A 146 -11.81 2.79 1.66
C ALA A 146 -12.62 4.07 1.95
N THR A 147 -12.74 4.48 3.22
CA THR A 147 -13.46 5.70 3.60
C THR A 147 -12.83 6.97 3.02
N THR A 148 -11.49 7.04 2.94
CA THR A 148 -10.78 8.15 2.29
C THR A 148 -11.08 8.17 0.79
N SER A 149 -11.01 7.01 0.15
CA SER A 149 -11.29 6.88 -1.29
C SER A 149 -12.74 7.27 -1.63
N ILE A 150 -13.72 6.86 -0.80
CA ILE A 150 -15.13 7.25 -0.94
C ILE A 150 -15.29 8.78 -0.79
N GLY A 151 -14.63 9.39 0.21
CA GLY A 151 -14.66 10.84 0.42
C GLY A 151 -14.08 11.62 -0.76
N GLN A 152 -12.96 11.17 -1.32
CA GLN A 152 -12.35 11.75 -2.52
C GLN A 152 -13.24 11.58 -3.76
N ALA A 153 -13.81 10.40 -3.96
CA ALA A 153 -14.72 10.14 -5.07
C ALA A 153 -15.96 11.04 -5.02
N ARG A 154 -16.53 11.26 -3.82
CA ARG A 154 -17.64 12.19 -3.63
C ARG A 154 -17.27 13.61 -4.05
N LYS A 155 -16.14 14.14 -3.57
CA LYS A 155 -15.65 15.46 -3.95
C LYS A 155 -15.44 15.60 -5.46
N ALA A 156 -14.81 14.61 -6.08
CA ALA A 156 -14.61 14.60 -7.52
C ALA A 156 -15.95 14.60 -8.28
N ALA A 157 -16.93 13.83 -7.84
CA ALA A 157 -18.26 13.81 -8.45
C ALA A 157 -18.99 15.17 -8.33
N GLU A 158 -18.89 15.82 -7.17
CA GLU A 158 -19.44 17.19 -6.97
C GLU A 158 -18.78 18.20 -7.90
N ALA A 159 -17.45 18.11 -8.08
CA ALA A 159 -16.68 18.98 -8.99
C ALA A 159 -17.08 18.76 -10.46
N ILE A 160 -17.19 17.51 -10.88
CA ILE A 160 -17.63 17.15 -12.23
C ILE A 160 -19.06 17.68 -12.48
N HIS A 161 -19.95 17.48 -11.51
CA HIS A 161 -21.34 17.96 -11.62
C HIS A 161 -21.39 19.48 -11.77
N ALA A 162 -20.70 20.23 -10.91
CA ALA A 162 -20.65 21.68 -10.99
C ALA A 162 -20.11 22.17 -12.34
N LYS A 163 -19.04 21.56 -12.84
CA LYS A 163 -18.50 21.87 -14.15
C LYS A 163 -19.51 21.64 -15.28
N LEU A 164 -20.20 20.52 -15.27
CA LEU A 164 -21.21 20.20 -16.29
C LEU A 164 -22.44 21.13 -16.25
N GLN A 165 -22.77 21.63 -15.06
CA GLN A 165 -23.86 22.60 -14.88
C GLN A 165 -23.42 24.06 -15.10
N GLY A 166 -22.11 24.32 -15.28
CA GLY A 166 -21.57 25.69 -15.36
C GLY A 166 -21.72 26.48 -14.06
N THR A 167 -21.75 25.77 -12.92
CA THR A 167 -21.85 26.37 -11.57
C THR A 167 -20.49 26.36 -10.86
N ASP A 168 -20.33 27.27 -9.88
CA ASP A 168 -19.08 27.32 -9.07
C ASP A 168 -19.24 26.40 -7.85
N LEU A 169 -18.22 25.56 -7.57
CA LEU A 169 -18.11 24.75 -6.37
C LEU A 169 -18.10 25.56 -5.05
N ARG A 170 -17.78 26.85 -5.11
CA ARG A 170 -17.68 27.72 -3.94
C ARG A 170 -19.02 28.12 -3.33
N GLY A 171 -20.15 27.73 -3.95
CA GLY A 171 -21.49 28.09 -3.50
C GLY A 171 -22.03 27.31 -2.31
N ASP A 172 -21.45 26.15 -1.94
CA ASP A 172 -22.11 25.27 -0.98
C ASP A 172 -21.13 24.58 0.00
N THR A 173 -20.34 25.38 0.75
CA THR A 173 -19.49 24.86 1.84
C THR A 173 -20.23 24.72 3.18
N ASN A 174 -21.55 24.89 3.22
CA ASN A 174 -22.36 24.78 4.45
C ASN A 174 -22.96 23.40 4.67
N GLY A 175 -22.21 22.30 4.48
CA GLY A 175 -22.50 21.03 5.14
C GLY A 175 -23.93 20.44 5.02
N GLU A 176 -24.82 20.98 4.21
CA GLU A 176 -26.13 20.42 3.98
C GLU A 176 -26.02 19.20 3.07
N MET A 177 -26.26 18.04 3.67
CA MET A 177 -26.45 16.81 2.92
C MET A 177 -27.53 17.03 1.87
N ILE A 178 -27.18 16.94 0.60
CA ILE A 178 -28.15 16.80 -0.48
C ILE A 178 -28.92 15.51 -0.20
N ARG A 179 -30.14 15.64 0.32
CA ARG A 179 -31.08 14.51 0.42
C ARG A 179 -31.55 14.26 -1.01
N ALA A 180 -31.19 13.09 -1.54
CA ALA A 180 -31.83 12.60 -2.74
C ALA A 180 -33.33 12.45 -2.43
N GLU A 181 -34.17 13.16 -3.16
CA GLU A 181 -35.60 12.90 -3.24
C GLU A 181 -35.88 11.67 -4.13
#